data_22c86347ed36ef291cd34fa361d3de9e
#
_entry.id   22c86347ed36ef291cd34fa361d3de9e
#
_cell.length_a   1.000
_cell.length_b   1.000
_cell.length_c   1.000
_cell.angle_alpha   90.00
_cell.angle_beta   90.00
_cell.angle_gamma   90.00
#
_symmetry.space_group_name_H-M   'P 1'
#
loop_
_entity.id
_entity.type
_entity.pdbx_description
1 polymer ?
#
loop_
_entity_poly.entity_id
_entity_poly.type
_entity_poly.pdbx_seq_one_letter_code
_entity_poly.pdbx_strand_id
1 'polypeptide(L)'
;MPQEQAPRLSHVGLYVTDVPKMIDFYTKTLGFVVSDGAPDGRITFLSRNPSDHHQVVLVRGRETELETPMVQQVSFNVGTLANVQRAYRKVTEAGCDGIRPTSHGNAWSVYFRDPEGNQIEMFCDTPWYVPQPCGFKIDLDASEDEVVRATEAYCREQPGFKPIEEWRAEISKKIAAQLEA
;
A
#
# COMPACT_ATOMS: atom_id res chain seq x y z
N MET A 1 -12.33 -1.27 33.15
CA MET A 1 -12.36 -0.06 32.33
C MET A 1 -12.52 -0.51 30.89
N PRO A 2 -13.33 0.13 30.04
CA PRO A 2 -13.36 -0.25 28.61
C PRO A 2 -11.96 -0.04 28.05
N GLN A 3 -11.44 -1.05 27.36
CA GLN A 3 -10.15 -0.97 26.69
C GLN A 3 -10.27 0.10 25.59
N GLU A 4 -9.47 1.16 25.68
CA GLU A 4 -9.44 2.21 24.66
C GLU A 4 -8.99 1.59 23.33
N GLN A 5 -9.81 1.76 22.28
CA GLN A 5 -9.49 1.21 20.98
C GLN A 5 -8.37 2.03 20.34
N ALA A 6 -7.28 1.38 19.96
CA ALA A 6 -6.18 2.03 19.25
C ALA A 6 -6.69 2.74 17.98
N PRO A 7 -6.23 3.97 17.68
CA PRO A 7 -6.59 4.64 16.44
C PRO A 7 -6.13 3.84 15.23
N ARG A 8 -7.02 3.72 14.23
CA ARG A 8 -6.76 3.04 12.95
C ARG A 8 -6.84 4.05 11.83
N LEU A 9 -5.84 4.07 10.94
CA LEU A 9 -5.93 4.86 9.72
C LEU A 9 -7.15 4.38 8.91
N SER A 10 -8.06 5.30 8.61
CA SER A 10 -9.30 5.02 7.88
C SER A 10 -9.16 5.34 6.39
N HIS A 11 -8.72 6.56 6.08
CA HIS A 11 -8.65 7.05 4.70
C HIS A 11 -7.53 8.06 4.53
N VAL A 12 -7.20 8.35 3.27
CA VAL A 12 -6.28 9.41 2.85
C VAL A 12 -6.98 10.35 1.86
N GLY A 13 -6.79 11.66 2.03
CA GLY A 13 -7.22 12.67 1.06
C GLY A 13 -6.04 13.13 0.20
N LEU A 14 -6.25 13.15 -1.12
CA LEU A 14 -5.28 13.62 -2.10
C LEU A 14 -5.82 14.87 -2.80
N TYR A 15 -5.04 15.95 -2.80
CA TYR A 15 -5.28 17.05 -3.71
C TYR A 15 -4.83 16.66 -5.11
N VAL A 16 -5.71 16.85 -6.08
CA VAL A 16 -5.50 16.47 -7.48
C VAL A 16 -5.81 17.64 -8.43
N THR A 17 -5.19 17.61 -9.60
CA THR A 17 -5.42 18.60 -10.67
C THR A 17 -6.56 18.18 -11.58
N ASP A 18 -6.62 16.90 -11.95
CA ASP A 18 -7.60 16.31 -12.88
C ASP A 18 -8.42 15.21 -12.18
N VAL A 19 -9.49 15.62 -11.48
CA VAL A 19 -10.37 14.70 -10.76
C VAL A 19 -10.95 13.60 -11.66
N PRO A 20 -11.48 13.88 -12.88
CA PRO A 20 -11.96 12.82 -13.79
C PRO A 20 -10.91 11.77 -14.15
N LYS A 21 -9.70 12.20 -14.51
CA LYS A 21 -8.59 11.29 -14.84
C LYS A 21 -8.20 10.40 -13.67
N MET A 22 -8.18 10.97 -12.46
CA MET A 22 -7.87 10.23 -11.25
C MET A 22 -8.99 9.24 -10.88
N ILE A 23 -10.27 9.63 -11.02
CA ILE A 23 -11.40 8.71 -10.83
C ILE A 23 -11.28 7.54 -11.78
N ASP A 24 -11.02 7.78 -13.06
CA ASP A 24 -10.84 6.72 -14.07
C ASP A 24 -9.73 5.74 -13.69
N PHE A 25 -8.60 6.25 -13.26
CA PHE A 25 -7.47 5.42 -12.82
C PHE A 25 -7.84 4.57 -11.60
N TYR A 26 -8.32 5.18 -10.52
CA TYR A 26 -8.65 4.45 -9.29
C TYR A 26 -9.79 3.43 -9.50
N THR A 27 -10.77 3.73 -10.36
CA THR A 27 -11.88 2.81 -10.62
C THR A 27 -11.51 1.72 -11.62
N LYS A 28 -10.97 2.07 -12.79
CA LYS A 28 -10.71 1.12 -13.88
C LYS A 28 -9.46 0.27 -13.62
N THR A 29 -8.37 0.88 -13.12
CA THR A 29 -7.10 0.19 -12.90
C THR A 29 -7.04 -0.45 -11.52
N LEU A 30 -7.37 0.29 -10.45
CA LEU A 30 -7.25 -0.20 -9.09
C LEU A 30 -8.52 -0.87 -8.55
N GLY A 31 -9.66 -0.74 -9.25
CA GLY A 31 -10.92 -1.42 -8.93
C GLY A 31 -11.66 -0.82 -7.73
N PHE A 32 -11.45 0.46 -7.45
CA PHE A 32 -12.28 1.21 -6.51
C PHE A 32 -13.66 1.50 -7.12
N VAL A 33 -14.61 1.85 -6.28
CA VAL A 33 -15.92 2.38 -6.69
C VAL A 33 -16.09 3.77 -6.09
N VAL A 34 -16.77 4.64 -6.83
CA VAL A 34 -17.21 5.93 -6.28
C VAL A 34 -18.32 5.65 -5.28
N SER A 35 -18.08 5.96 -4.02
CA SER A 35 -19.08 5.80 -2.95
C SER A 35 -19.92 7.04 -2.76
N ASP A 36 -19.35 8.23 -3.02
CA ASP A 36 -20.04 9.52 -2.90
C ASP A 36 -19.24 10.63 -3.61
N GLY A 37 -19.81 11.84 -3.73
CA GLY A 37 -19.13 13.00 -4.27
C GLY A 37 -19.97 14.27 -4.27
N ALA A 38 -19.33 15.42 -4.37
CA ALA A 38 -20.03 16.68 -4.52
C ALA A 38 -20.58 16.83 -5.95
N PRO A 39 -21.78 17.43 -6.14
CA PRO A 39 -22.38 17.62 -7.46
C PRO A 39 -21.52 18.43 -8.43
N ASP A 40 -20.67 19.32 -7.94
CA ASP A 40 -19.73 20.12 -8.72
C ASP A 40 -18.41 19.39 -9.05
N GLY A 41 -18.27 18.13 -8.63
CA GLY A 41 -17.11 17.29 -8.90
C GLY A 41 -15.81 17.73 -8.21
N ARG A 42 -15.88 18.66 -7.23
CA ARG A 42 -14.68 19.15 -6.52
C ARG A 42 -14.11 18.15 -5.52
N ILE A 43 -14.93 17.21 -5.05
CA ILE A 43 -14.55 16.16 -4.12
C ILE A 43 -15.23 14.85 -4.51
N THR A 44 -14.49 13.75 -4.49
CA THR A 44 -14.99 12.40 -4.80
C THR A 44 -14.45 11.43 -3.77
N PHE A 45 -15.33 10.58 -3.26
CA PHE A 45 -15.02 9.54 -2.29
C PHE A 45 -14.98 8.18 -2.98
N LEU A 46 -13.94 7.41 -2.70
CA LEU A 46 -13.69 6.14 -3.34
C LEU A 46 -13.49 5.02 -2.30
N SER A 47 -14.16 3.89 -2.49
CA SER A 47 -14.00 2.72 -1.63
C SER A 47 -13.81 1.44 -2.43
N ARG A 48 -13.13 0.48 -1.84
CA ARG A 48 -13.02 -0.91 -2.29
C ARG A 48 -13.35 -1.91 -1.17
N ASN A 49 -13.78 -1.40 -0.03
CA ASN A 49 -14.18 -2.18 1.12
C ASN A 49 -15.61 -1.79 1.54
N PRO A 50 -16.59 -2.71 1.54
CA PRO A 50 -17.97 -2.37 1.88
C PRO A 50 -18.16 -1.91 3.34
N SER A 51 -17.18 -2.14 4.21
CA SER A 51 -17.21 -1.68 5.61
C SER A 51 -16.69 -0.25 5.79
N ASP A 52 -16.05 0.33 4.78
CA ASP A 52 -15.50 1.69 4.81
C ASP A 52 -16.26 2.54 3.78
N HIS A 53 -16.88 3.64 4.21
CA HIS A 53 -17.54 4.57 3.28
C HIS A 53 -16.57 5.05 2.21
N HIS A 54 -15.32 5.32 2.58
CA HIS A 54 -14.23 5.67 1.66
C HIS A 54 -12.87 5.32 2.27
N GLN A 55 -11.93 5.03 1.39
CA GLN A 55 -10.52 4.79 1.71
C GLN A 55 -9.62 5.84 1.04
N VAL A 56 -10.08 6.40 -0.08
CA VAL A 56 -9.41 7.49 -0.81
C VAL A 56 -10.41 8.61 -1.06
N VAL A 57 -9.96 9.85 -0.87
CA VAL A 57 -10.72 11.07 -1.20
C VAL A 57 -9.90 11.85 -2.21
N LEU A 58 -10.49 12.16 -3.36
CA LEU A 58 -9.89 13.02 -4.38
C LEU A 58 -10.49 14.41 -4.26
N VAL A 59 -9.66 15.42 -4.05
CA VAL A 59 -10.07 16.82 -3.87
C VAL A 59 -9.38 17.68 -4.92
N ARG A 60 -10.14 18.42 -5.73
CA ARG A 60 -9.57 19.39 -6.66
C ARG A 60 -8.83 20.49 -5.90
N GLY A 61 -7.62 20.86 -6.34
CA GLY A 61 -6.87 21.97 -5.76
C GLY A 61 -5.39 21.71 -5.55
N ARG A 62 -4.81 20.71 -6.22
CA ARG A 62 -3.35 20.53 -6.26
C ARG A 62 -2.73 21.70 -7.01
N GLU A 63 -1.81 22.42 -6.38
CA GLU A 63 -0.96 23.39 -7.03
C GLU A 63 0.14 22.65 -7.81
N THR A 64 0.36 23.06 -9.06
CA THR A 64 1.29 22.38 -9.98
C THR A 64 2.77 22.60 -9.66
N GLU A 65 3.08 23.53 -8.76
CA GLU A 65 4.44 23.99 -8.47
C GLU A 65 5.06 23.43 -7.17
N LEU A 66 4.50 22.39 -6.58
CA LEU A 66 5.11 21.76 -5.41
C LEU A 66 6.37 20.97 -5.82
N GLU A 67 7.55 21.46 -5.46
CA GLU A 67 8.84 20.81 -5.73
C GLU A 67 8.94 19.44 -5.05
N THR A 68 8.24 19.23 -3.94
CA THR A 68 8.27 17.96 -3.18
C THR A 68 6.86 17.53 -2.81
N PRO A 69 6.44 16.28 -3.12
CA PRO A 69 5.15 15.75 -2.68
C PRO A 69 5.11 15.67 -1.15
N MET A 70 4.03 16.14 -0.53
CA MET A 70 3.83 15.99 0.93
C MET A 70 3.57 14.54 1.35
N VAL A 71 2.99 13.75 0.44
CA VAL A 71 2.74 12.32 0.65
C VAL A 71 3.81 11.53 -0.10
N GLN A 72 4.65 10.79 0.64
CA GLN A 72 5.72 9.99 0.04
C GLN A 72 5.15 8.79 -0.71
N GLN A 73 4.15 8.11 -0.12
CA GLN A 73 3.42 7.01 -0.76
C GLN A 73 2.05 6.77 -0.13
N VAL A 74 1.17 6.13 -0.89
CA VAL A 74 -0.09 5.55 -0.40
C VAL A 74 -0.01 4.04 -0.58
N SER A 75 -0.07 3.29 0.52
CA SER A 75 0.10 1.83 0.53
C SER A 75 -1.21 1.12 0.82
N PHE A 76 -1.55 0.14 -0.02
CA PHE A 76 -2.73 -0.71 0.13
C PHE A 76 -2.31 -2.16 0.39
N ASN A 77 -2.68 -2.71 1.54
CA ASN A 77 -2.54 -4.14 1.79
C ASN A 77 -3.60 -4.90 0.98
N VAL A 78 -3.16 -5.78 0.09
CA VAL A 78 -4.02 -6.58 -0.80
C VAL A 78 -4.16 -8.03 -0.36
N GLY A 79 -3.59 -8.37 0.80
CA GLY A 79 -3.79 -9.60 1.54
C GLY A 79 -2.95 -10.79 1.13
N THR A 80 -2.70 -11.04 -0.16
CA THR A 80 -1.96 -12.23 -0.65
C THR A 80 -0.98 -11.89 -1.76
N LEU A 81 0.07 -12.72 -1.93
CA LEU A 81 1.04 -12.60 -3.03
C LEU A 81 0.35 -12.69 -4.41
N ALA A 82 -0.63 -13.60 -4.57
CA ALA A 82 -1.42 -13.68 -5.79
C ALA A 82 -2.11 -12.35 -6.15
N ASN A 83 -2.58 -11.61 -5.15
CA ASN A 83 -3.18 -10.30 -5.37
C ASN A 83 -2.14 -9.23 -5.73
N VAL A 84 -0.93 -9.28 -5.16
CA VAL A 84 0.20 -8.41 -5.55
C VAL A 84 0.59 -8.67 -7.01
N GLN A 85 0.73 -9.94 -7.41
CA GLN A 85 0.99 -10.33 -8.79
C GLN A 85 -0.13 -9.89 -9.76
N ARG A 86 -1.38 -9.99 -9.33
CA ARG A 86 -2.52 -9.48 -10.11
C ARG A 86 -2.48 -7.96 -10.26
N ALA A 87 -2.14 -7.25 -9.19
CA ALA A 87 -1.96 -5.80 -9.24
C ALA A 87 -0.82 -5.41 -10.18
N TYR A 88 0.33 -6.09 -10.09
CA TYR A 88 1.47 -5.89 -10.98
C TYR A 88 1.09 -6.03 -12.46
N ARG A 89 0.38 -7.12 -12.84
CA ARG A 89 -0.10 -7.30 -14.23
C ARG A 89 -1.02 -6.16 -14.66
N LYS A 90 -1.99 -5.77 -13.83
CA LYS A 90 -2.93 -4.69 -14.16
C LYS A 90 -2.27 -3.34 -14.39
N VAL A 91 -1.32 -2.95 -13.52
CA VAL A 91 -0.64 -1.66 -13.66
C VAL A 91 0.34 -1.67 -14.84
N THR A 92 0.91 -2.84 -15.18
CA THR A 92 1.72 -3.04 -16.38
C THR A 92 0.89 -2.90 -17.65
N GLU A 93 -0.26 -3.57 -17.71
CA GLU A 93 -1.22 -3.46 -18.83
C GLU A 93 -1.77 -2.04 -18.99
N ALA A 94 -1.98 -1.34 -17.87
CA ALA A 94 -2.42 0.06 -17.89
C ALA A 94 -1.31 1.06 -18.26
N GLY A 95 -0.07 0.61 -18.42
CA GLY A 95 1.08 1.46 -18.78
C GLY A 95 1.44 2.47 -17.69
N CYS A 96 1.30 2.10 -16.42
CA CYS A 96 1.64 2.98 -15.31
C CYS A 96 3.16 3.23 -15.25
N ASP A 97 3.55 4.45 -14.86
CA ASP A 97 4.95 4.79 -14.66
C ASP A 97 5.51 4.25 -13.35
N GLY A 98 6.86 4.09 -13.30
CA GLY A 98 7.59 3.80 -12.06
C GLY A 98 7.31 2.41 -11.47
N ILE A 99 6.85 1.44 -12.27
CA ILE A 99 6.56 0.08 -11.81
C ILE A 99 7.83 -0.57 -11.28
N ARG A 100 7.78 -1.01 -10.02
CA ARG A 100 8.93 -1.59 -9.33
C ARG A 100 8.50 -2.69 -8.36
N PRO A 101 8.60 -3.97 -8.78
CA PRO A 101 8.46 -5.11 -7.88
C PRO A 101 9.58 -5.13 -6.83
N THR A 102 9.20 -5.20 -5.56
CA THR A 102 10.15 -5.13 -4.44
C THR A 102 9.71 -6.06 -3.31
N SER A 103 10.66 -6.76 -2.70
CA SER A 103 10.44 -7.35 -1.38
C SER A 103 11.20 -6.55 -0.33
N HIS A 104 10.54 -6.33 0.80
CA HIS A 104 11.13 -5.78 2.02
C HIS A 104 11.50 -6.86 3.03
N GLY A 105 11.46 -8.13 2.62
CA GLY A 105 11.62 -9.27 3.49
C GLY A 105 10.35 -9.57 4.29
N ASN A 106 9.79 -8.59 4.96
CA ASN A 106 8.52 -8.67 5.69
C ASN A 106 7.28 -8.35 4.83
N ALA A 107 7.46 -7.92 3.59
CA ALA A 107 6.39 -7.67 2.64
C ALA A 107 6.83 -7.93 1.20
N TRP A 108 5.89 -8.35 0.35
CA TRP A 108 6.00 -8.32 -1.11
C TRP A 108 5.18 -7.16 -1.64
N SER A 109 5.80 -6.33 -2.49
CA SER A 109 5.22 -5.09 -2.96
C SER A 109 5.37 -4.89 -4.45
N VAL A 110 4.43 -4.18 -5.05
CA VAL A 110 4.60 -3.49 -6.32
C VAL A 110 4.36 -2.00 -6.11
N TYR A 111 5.36 -1.19 -6.46
CA TYR A 111 5.28 0.27 -6.51
C TYR A 111 4.95 0.71 -7.94
N PHE A 112 4.25 1.81 -8.07
CA PHE A 112 3.94 2.49 -9.34
C PHE A 112 3.47 3.91 -9.07
N ARG A 113 3.26 4.69 -10.13
CA ARG A 113 2.72 6.05 -10.02
C ARG A 113 1.29 6.11 -10.55
N ASP A 114 0.46 6.89 -9.87
CA ASP A 114 -0.82 7.30 -10.40
C ASP A 114 -0.63 8.38 -11.49
N PRO A 115 -1.69 8.77 -12.23
CA PRO A 115 -1.58 9.73 -13.34
C PRO A 115 -1.08 11.13 -12.95
N GLU A 116 -1.04 11.45 -11.66
CA GLU A 116 -0.51 12.70 -11.14
C GLU A 116 0.83 12.54 -10.41
N GLY A 117 1.46 11.37 -10.56
CA GLY A 117 2.80 11.09 -10.06
C GLY A 117 2.86 10.71 -8.58
N ASN A 118 1.73 10.54 -7.89
CA ASN A 118 1.76 10.04 -6.52
C ASN A 118 2.25 8.60 -6.50
N GLN A 119 3.15 8.27 -5.57
CA GLN A 119 3.62 6.89 -5.42
C GLN A 119 2.56 6.05 -4.73
N ILE A 120 2.18 4.97 -5.38
CA ILE A 120 1.27 3.96 -4.87
C ILE A 120 2.07 2.69 -4.60
N GLU A 121 1.72 2.00 -3.53
CA GLU A 121 2.19 0.67 -3.22
C GLU A 121 1.00 -0.27 -3.05
N MET A 122 1.06 -1.45 -3.69
CA MET A 122 0.20 -2.57 -3.34
C MET A 122 1.06 -3.69 -2.78
N PHE A 123 0.73 -4.14 -1.56
CA PHE A 123 1.58 -5.10 -0.84
C PHE A 123 0.77 -6.15 -0.08
N CYS A 124 1.46 -7.20 0.32
CA CYS A 124 1.00 -8.11 1.37
C CYS A 124 2.16 -8.51 2.27
N ASP A 125 1.83 -8.90 3.50
CA ASP A 125 2.81 -9.38 4.47
C ASP A 125 3.42 -10.72 4.03
N THR A 126 4.69 -10.94 4.40
CA THR A 126 5.33 -12.24 4.38
C THR A 126 5.23 -12.91 5.76
N PRO A 127 5.48 -14.22 5.88
CA PRO A 127 5.53 -14.90 7.19
C PRO A 127 6.81 -14.60 7.99
N TRP A 128 7.67 -13.69 7.51
CA TRP A 128 8.97 -13.42 8.13
C TRP A 128 9.11 -11.94 8.52
N TYR A 129 10.05 -11.72 9.43
CA TYR A 129 10.58 -10.41 9.75
C TYR A 129 12.08 -10.39 9.48
N VAL A 130 12.53 -9.28 8.89
CA VAL A 130 13.92 -8.86 8.85
C VAL A 130 14.00 -7.39 9.26
N PRO A 131 15.10 -6.93 9.91
CA PRO A 131 15.25 -5.53 10.28
C PRO A 131 15.15 -4.60 9.07
N GLN A 132 14.49 -3.47 9.26
CA GLN A 132 14.34 -2.44 8.24
C GLN A 132 15.40 -1.32 8.45
N PRO A 133 15.84 -0.64 7.36
CA PRO A 133 15.36 -0.79 5.98
C PRO A 133 15.91 -2.04 5.28
N CYS A 134 15.05 -2.76 4.59
CA CYS A 134 15.41 -3.86 3.70
C CYS A 134 14.64 -3.70 2.38
N GLY A 135 15.29 -3.95 1.26
CA GLY A 135 14.65 -3.86 -0.05
C GLY A 135 15.47 -4.52 -1.15
N PHE A 136 14.85 -5.42 -1.90
CA PHE A 136 15.46 -6.07 -3.04
C PHE A 136 14.42 -6.36 -4.12
N LYS A 137 14.88 -6.44 -5.37
CA LYS A 137 14.02 -6.72 -6.53
C LYS A 137 13.53 -8.17 -6.49
N ILE A 138 12.25 -8.37 -6.80
CA ILE A 138 11.63 -9.69 -7.00
C ILE A 138 11.04 -9.78 -8.41
N ASP A 139 10.82 -11.00 -8.88
CA ASP A 139 10.14 -11.28 -10.14
C ASP A 139 8.68 -11.66 -9.85
N LEU A 140 7.75 -10.75 -10.12
CA LEU A 140 6.31 -10.98 -9.94
C LEU A 140 5.66 -11.72 -11.13
N ASP A 141 6.40 -12.02 -12.19
CA ASP A 141 5.94 -12.89 -13.27
C ASP A 141 6.21 -14.37 -12.98
N ALA A 142 7.11 -14.67 -12.04
CA ALA A 142 7.39 -16.02 -11.56
C ALA A 142 6.20 -16.62 -10.80
N SER A 143 6.19 -17.93 -10.57
CA SER A 143 5.19 -18.58 -9.73
C SER A 143 5.27 -18.11 -8.28
N GLU A 144 4.16 -18.18 -7.52
CA GLU A 144 4.14 -17.81 -6.10
C GLU A 144 5.20 -18.59 -5.32
N ASP A 145 5.35 -19.89 -5.58
CA ASP A 145 6.35 -20.76 -4.93
C ASP A 145 7.79 -20.30 -5.19
N GLU A 146 8.09 -19.80 -6.39
CA GLU A 146 9.42 -19.28 -6.72
C GLU A 146 9.69 -17.96 -6.00
N VAL A 147 8.73 -17.06 -5.99
CA VAL A 147 8.84 -15.77 -5.27
C VAL A 147 9.04 -16.02 -3.77
N VAL A 148 8.24 -16.92 -3.19
CA VAL A 148 8.31 -17.28 -1.77
C VAL A 148 9.68 -17.87 -1.44
N ARG A 149 10.15 -18.88 -2.20
CA ARG A 149 11.45 -19.53 -1.96
C ARG A 149 12.62 -18.55 -2.09
N ALA A 150 12.61 -17.71 -3.13
CA ALA A 150 13.66 -16.71 -3.34
C ALA A 150 13.70 -15.68 -2.21
N THR A 151 12.53 -15.23 -1.77
CA THR A 151 12.42 -14.29 -0.65
C THR A 151 12.90 -14.92 0.65
N GLU A 152 12.46 -16.12 0.96
CA GLU A 152 12.86 -16.83 2.17
C GLU A 152 14.37 -17.07 2.22
N ALA A 153 14.96 -17.53 1.12
CA ALA A 153 16.40 -17.74 1.02
C ALA A 153 17.18 -16.46 1.33
N TYR A 154 16.79 -15.34 0.74
CA TYR A 154 17.38 -14.03 1.01
C TYR A 154 17.22 -13.61 2.47
N CYS A 155 16.01 -13.76 3.03
CA CYS A 155 15.70 -13.32 4.40
C CYS A 155 16.49 -14.11 5.44
N ARG A 156 16.69 -15.41 5.24
CA ARG A 156 17.45 -16.29 6.17
C ARG A 156 18.92 -15.89 6.31
N GLU A 157 19.47 -15.20 5.31
CA GLU A 157 20.85 -14.67 5.34
C GLU A 157 20.95 -13.34 6.08
N GLN A 158 19.80 -12.66 6.36
CA GLN A 158 19.81 -11.36 6.99
C GLN A 158 19.95 -11.46 8.51
N PRO A 159 20.81 -10.64 9.13
CA PRO A 159 20.89 -10.56 10.59
C PRO A 159 19.53 -10.21 11.21
N GLY A 160 19.10 -10.92 12.23
CA GLY A 160 17.83 -10.66 12.91
C GLY A 160 16.59 -11.22 12.23
N PHE A 161 16.77 -12.07 11.19
CA PHE A 161 15.67 -12.87 10.63
C PHE A 161 14.95 -13.66 11.71
N LYS A 162 13.60 -13.61 11.67
CA LYS A 162 12.73 -14.41 12.55
C LYS A 162 11.34 -14.58 11.94
N PRO A 163 10.51 -15.51 12.45
CA PRO A 163 9.09 -15.55 12.12
C PRO A 163 8.39 -14.23 12.48
N ILE A 164 7.44 -13.82 11.67
CA ILE A 164 6.72 -12.55 11.87
C ILE A 164 5.98 -12.51 13.23
N GLU A 165 5.50 -13.65 13.71
CA GLU A 165 4.78 -13.74 14.98
C GLU A 165 5.68 -13.47 16.21
N GLU A 166 6.96 -13.81 16.13
CA GLU A 166 7.92 -13.45 17.18
C GLU A 166 8.10 -11.93 17.26
N TRP A 167 8.27 -11.27 16.11
CA TRP A 167 8.36 -9.82 16.04
C TRP A 167 7.06 -9.13 16.51
N ARG A 168 5.89 -9.67 16.11
CA ARG A 168 4.59 -9.16 16.57
C ARG A 168 4.44 -9.24 18.09
N ALA A 169 4.90 -10.33 18.70
CA ALA A 169 4.89 -10.47 20.15
C ALA A 169 5.85 -9.46 20.83
N GLU A 170 7.02 -9.23 20.27
CA GLU A 170 7.97 -8.24 20.78
C GLU A 170 7.44 -6.81 20.71
N ILE A 171 6.89 -6.41 19.55
CA ILE A 171 6.36 -5.05 19.38
C ILE A 171 5.11 -4.83 20.24
N SER A 172 4.26 -5.85 20.42
CA SER A 172 3.09 -5.76 21.29
C SER A 172 3.48 -5.46 22.74
N LYS A 173 4.56 -6.09 23.24
CA LYS A 173 5.08 -5.81 24.58
C LYS A 173 5.60 -4.37 24.70
N LYS A 174 6.30 -3.87 23.67
CA LYS A 174 6.78 -2.47 23.66
C LYS A 174 5.62 -1.47 23.65
N ILE A 175 4.58 -1.72 22.87
CA ILE A 175 3.38 -0.87 22.82
C ILE A 175 2.69 -0.87 24.17
N ALA A 176 2.48 -2.02 24.81
CA ALA A 176 1.86 -2.11 26.11
C ALA A 176 2.65 -1.31 27.18
N ALA A 177 3.97 -1.49 27.22
CA ALA A 177 4.83 -0.75 28.15
C ALA A 177 4.79 0.77 27.92
N GLN A 178 4.63 1.23 26.67
CA GLN A 178 4.51 2.66 26.35
C GLN A 178 3.17 3.25 26.79
N LEU A 179 2.11 2.46 26.79
CA LEU A 179 0.77 2.89 27.22
C LEU A 179 0.61 2.91 28.74
N GLU A 180 1.47 2.21 29.49
CA GLU A 180 1.48 2.17 30.95
C GLU A 180 2.40 3.24 31.58
N ALA A 181 3.21 3.92 30.77
CA ALA A 181 4.16 4.95 31.21
C ALA A 181 3.54 6.35 31.22
#